data_35163a8162b16bf36743cdfeb7ed1bc6
#
_entry.id   35163a8162b16bf36743cdfeb7ed1bc6
#
_cell.length_a   1.000
_cell.length_b   1.000
_cell.length_c   1.000
_cell.angle_alpha   90.00
_cell.angle_beta   90.00
_cell.angle_gamma   90.00
#
_symmetry.space_group_name_H-M   'P 1'
#
loop_
_entity.id
_entity.type
_entity.pdbx_description
1 polymer ?
#
loop_
_entity_poly.entity_id
_entity_poly.type
_entity_poly.pdbx_seq_one_letter_code
_entity_poly.pdbx_strand_id
1 'polypeptide(L)'
;MGGNNLIIIMLLEKTLHMSQPLAECKARLASIQSYRRQFLMVTKATVTSSKTVDFSFRGPLGSQVHTVLLAVESESPDEVAFESVGGNIDLMGLVDFAEIRPNCTEVTLAVHYEIKNKLFAWLDRRFHFVDAFVTSELRSIRSHFEGIATSYTEQVPLLPMFETATA
;
A
#
# COMPACT_ATOMS: atom_id res chain seq x y z
N MET A 1 -13.55 19.11 31.32
CA MET A 1 -14.23 19.37 30.04
C MET A 1 -13.69 18.36 29.03
N GLY A 2 -14.44 17.30 28.79
CA GLY A 2 -14.08 16.29 27.82
C GLY A 2 -14.34 16.81 26.43
N GLY A 3 -13.30 17.23 25.74
CA GLY A 3 -13.40 17.40 24.30
C GLY A 3 -13.58 16.01 23.67
N ASN A 4 -14.77 15.71 23.14
CA ASN A 4 -14.96 14.58 22.27
C ASN A 4 -14.02 14.77 21.07
N ASN A 5 -12.84 14.17 21.14
CA ASN A 5 -12.03 13.97 19.94
C ASN A 5 -12.81 13.02 19.04
N LEU A 6 -13.59 13.60 18.14
CA LEU A 6 -14.21 12.82 17.08
C LEU A 6 -13.10 12.25 16.21
N ILE A 7 -12.74 11.00 16.45
CA ILE A 7 -11.81 10.26 15.61
C ILE A 7 -12.54 10.01 14.29
N ILE A 8 -12.09 10.65 13.22
CA ILE A 8 -12.66 10.44 11.89
C ILE A 8 -11.77 9.43 11.18
N ILE A 9 -12.23 8.18 11.15
CA ILE A 9 -11.62 7.11 10.36
C ILE A 9 -12.20 7.22 8.95
N MET A 10 -11.33 7.30 7.96
CA MET A 10 -11.69 7.35 6.56
C MET A 10 -11.47 5.99 5.92
N LEU A 11 -12.40 5.56 5.07
CA LEU A 11 -12.29 4.33 4.29
C LEU A 11 -11.95 4.68 2.85
N LEU A 12 -10.95 4.02 2.32
CA LEU A 12 -10.56 4.04 0.93
C LEU A 12 -10.59 2.62 0.38
N GLU A 13 -11.31 2.41 -0.72
CA GLU A 13 -11.31 1.14 -1.44
C GLU A 13 -11.01 1.40 -2.91
N LYS A 14 -10.06 0.66 -3.47
CA LYS A 14 -9.65 0.75 -4.88
C LYS A 14 -9.41 -0.63 -5.44
N THR A 15 -9.84 -0.83 -6.66
CA THR A 15 -9.63 -2.07 -7.42
C THR A 15 -8.81 -1.80 -8.67
N LEU A 16 -7.86 -2.68 -8.94
CA LEU A 16 -6.97 -2.64 -10.09
C LEU A 16 -6.98 -4.00 -10.80
N HIS A 17 -7.18 -3.98 -12.11
CA HIS A 17 -7.04 -5.19 -12.94
C HIS A 17 -5.67 -5.21 -13.58
N MET A 18 -4.97 -6.32 -13.41
CA MET A 18 -3.62 -6.56 -13.92
C MET A 18 -3.65 -7.70 -14.94
N SER A 19 -3.08 -7.50 -16.12
CA SER A 19 -2.95 -8.53 -17.17
C SER A 19 -1.77 -9.47 -16.87
N GLN A 20 -1.77 -10.07 -15.68
CA GLN A 20 -0.71 -10.92 -15.15
C GLN A 20 -1.31 -12.07 -14.33
N PRO A 21 -0.64 -13.25 -14.24
CA PRO A 21 -1.03 -14.30 -13.33
C PRO A 21 -0.97 -13.83 -11.87
N LEU A 22 -1.83 -14.40 -11.02
CA LEU A 22 -1.91 -14.09 -9.59
C LEU A 22 -0.54 -14.19 -8.89
N ALA A 23 0.19 -15.26 -9.11
CA ALA A 23 1.51 -15.47 -8.48
C ALA A 23 2.53 -14.37 -8.87
N GLU A 24 2.50 -13.90 -10.12
CA GLU A 24 3.37 -12.83 -10.58
C GLU A 24 2.98 -11.48 -9.99
N CYS A 25 1.68 -11.17 -9.90
CA CYS A 25 1.19 -9.97 -9.23
C CYS A 25 1.64 -9.92 -7.77
N LYS A 26 1.48 -11.02 -7.02
CA LYS A 26 1.90 -11.12 -5.63
C LYS A 26 3.42 -10.92 -5.49
N ALA A 27 4.23 -11.61 -6.29
CA ALA A 27 5.68 -11.51 -6.24
C ALA A 27 6.18 -10.09 -6.56
N ARG A 28 5.61 -9.41 -7.54
CA ARG A 28 6.00 -8.05 -7.89
C ARG A 28 5.61 -7.03 -6.83
N LEU A 29 4.41 -7.13 -6.28
CA LEU A 29 3.97 -6.23 -5.20
C LEU A 29 4.72 -6.50 -3.89
N ALA A 30 5.25 -7.70 -3.68
CA ALA A 30 6.08 -8.03 -2.53
C ALA A 30 7.49 -7.44 -2.60
N SER A 31 7.98 -7.07 -3.79
CA SER A 31 9.36 -6.60 -3.98
C SER A 31 9.54 -5.14 -3.55
N ILE A 32 10.41 -4.89 -2.56
CA ILE A 32 10.73 -3.54 -2.08
C ILE A 32 11.35 -2.66 -3.16
N GLN A 33 12.19 -3.23 -4.03
CA GLN A 33 12.81 -2.47 -5.11
C GLN A 33 11.78 -2.01 -6.14
N SER A 34 10.71 -2.80 -6.32
CA SER A 34 9.59 -2.43 -7.17
C SER A 34 8.89 -1.17 -6.66
N TYR A 35 8.75 -1.01 -5.34
CA TYR A 35 8.09 0.17 -4.76
C TYR A 35 8.80 1.47 -5.11
N ARG A 36 10.12 1.53 -5.06
CA ARG A 36 10.88 2.73 -5.45
C ARG A 36 10.75 3.08 -6.93
N ARG A 37 10.53 2.10 -7.78
CA ARG A 37 10.42 2.29 -9.24
C ARG A 37 8.98 2.46 -9.71
N GLN A 38 8.04 1.84 -9.01
CA GLN A 38 6.63 1.78 -9.40
C GLN A 38 5.80 2.89 -8.75
N PHE A 39 6.17 3.34 -7.56
CA PHE A 39 5.47 4.38 -6.82
C PHE A 39 6.17 5.73 -7.01
N LEU A 40 5.42 6.70 -7.53
CA LEU A 40 5.95 8.05 -7.80
C LEU A 40 6.22 8.85 -6.52
N MET A 41 5.44 8.60 -5.49
CA MET A 41 5.42 9.42 -4.27
C MET A 41 6.16 8.76 -3.09
N VAL A 42 6.50 7.47 -3.18
CA VAL A 42 7.30 6.79 -2.15
C VAL A 42 8.73 7.30 -2.18
N THR A 43 9.15 7.96 -1.11
CA THR A 43 10.51 8.49 -0.97
C THR A 43 11.44 7.51 -0.25
N LYS A 44 10.88 6.65 0.60
CA LYS A 44 11.62 5.63 1.35
C LYS A 44 10.75 4.41 1.58
N ALA A 45 11.33 3.22 1.42
CA ALA A 45 10.78 1.95 1.85
C ALA A 45 11.93 1.09 2.39
N THR A 46 11.90 0.76 3.67
CA THR A 46 12.98 0.03 4.34
C THR A 46 12.39 -1.04 5.26
N VAL A 47 12.79 -2.29 5.06
CA VAL A 47 12.48 -3.39 5.99
C VAL A 47 13.24 -3.16 7.29
N THR A 48 12.53 -3.05 8.38
CA THR A 48 13.11 -2.82 9.71
C THR A 48 13.12 -4.08 10.57
N SER A 49 12.26 -5.03 10.25
CA SER A 49 12.25 -6.37 10.86
C SER A 49 11.59 -7.38 9.92
N SER A 50 11.50 -8.63 10.34
CA SER A 50 10.82 -9.70 9.59
C SER A 50 9.34 -9.43 9.31
N LYS A 51 8.71 -8.50 10.01
CA LYS A 51 7.28 -8.17 9.88
C LYS A 51 7.00 -6.68 9.72
N THR A 52 8.01 -5.81 9.72
CA THR A 52 7.81 -4.36 9.70
C THR A 52 8.56 -3.67 8.58
N VAL A 53 7.90 -2.70 7.97
CA VAL A 53 8.45 -1.84 6.92
C VAL A 53 8.21 -0.38 7.27
N ASP A 54 9.26 0.43 7.17
CA ASP A 54 9.23 1.87 7.32
C ASP A 54 9.00 2.51 5.94
N PHE A 55 7.88 3.21 5.78
CA PHE A 55 7.54 3.94 4.58
C PHE A 55 7.54 5.44 4.79
N SER A 56 8.06 6.17 3.82
CA SER A 56 7.88 7.61 3.72
C SER A 56 7.34 7.98 2.34
N PHE A 57 6.38 8.88 2.32
CA PHE A 57 5.71 9.36 1.12
C PHE A 57 5.82 10.87 1.03
N ARG A 58 5.79 11.40 -0.19
CA ARG A 58 5.67 12.83 -0.42
C ARG A 58 4.20 13.24 -0.21
N GLY A 59 3.96 14.04 0.82
CA GLY A 59 2.66 14.59 1.14
C GLY A 59 2.38 15.94 0.46
N PRO A 60 1.20 16.52 0.72
CA PRO A 60 0.81 17.83 0.19
C PRO A 60 1.75 18.93 0.69
N LEU A 61 1.93 19.98 -0.12
CA LEU A 61 2.74 21.16 0.19
C LEU A 61 4.21 20.84 0.54
N GLY A 62 4.75 19.73 0.02
CA GLY A 62 6.12 19.30 0.31
C GLY A 62 6.32 18.64 1.68
N SER A 63 5.24 18.34 2.39
CA SER A 63 5.31 17.58 3.64
C SER A 63 5.73 16.13 3.39
N GLN A 64 6.24 15.48 4.43
CA GLN A 64 6.46 14.04 4.43
C GLN A 64 5.41 13.34 5.29
N VAL A 65 4.82 12.31 4.71
CA VAL A 65 4.00 11.33 5.43
C VAL A 65 4.89 10.14 5.74
N HIS A 66 4.89 9.70 6.98
CA HIS A 66 5.68 8.58 7.46
C HIS A 66 4.80 7.59 8.21
N THR A 67 4.99 6.31 7.92
CA THR A 67 4.29 5.22 8.61
C THR A 67 5.20 4.00 8.72
N VAL A 68 5.07 3.29 9.83
CA VAL A 68 5.69 1.97 10.02
C VAL A 68 4.57 0.94 9.93
N LEU A 69 4.60 0.10 8.92
CA LEU A 69 3.59 -0.94 8.69
C LEU A 69 4.06 -2.27 9.26
N LEU A 70 3.17 -2.92 10.00
CA LEU A 70 3.30 -4.27 10.52
C LEU A 70 2.43 -5.22 9.70
N ALA A 71 3.00 -6.33 9.24
CA ALA A 71 2.24 -7.43 8.65
C ALA A 71 1.39 -8.13 9.71
N VAL A 72 0.11 -8.31 9.42
CA VAL A 72 -0.85 -9.02 10.27
C VAL A 72 -1.22 -10.33 9.59
N GLU A 73 -1.44 -11.36 10.39
CA GLU A 73 -1.89 -12.65 9.86
C GLU A 73 -3.27 -12.51 9.20
N SER A 74 -3.42 -13.09 8.03
CA SER A 74 -4.67 -13.15 7.28
C SER A 74 -5.17 -14.59 7.19
N GLU A 75 -6.49 -14.75 7.10
CA GLU A 75 -7.13 -16.06 6.96
C GLU A 75 -6.95 -16.65 5.55
N SER A 76 -6.71 -15.80 4.56
CA SER A 76 -6.56 -16.21 3.16
C SER A 76 -5.11 -16.05 2.69
N PRO A 77 -4.55 -17.04 1.95
CA PRO A 77 -3.22 -16.92 1.35
C PRO A 77 -3.15 -15.86 0.23
N ASP A 78 -4.29 -15.45 -0.30
CA ASP A 78 -4.40 -14.45 -1.35
C ASP A 78 -4.74 -13.05 -0.81
N GLU A 79 -4.72 -12.89 0.51
CA GLU A 79 -4.95 -11.64 1.22
C GLU A 79 -3.72 -11.26 2.04
N VAL A 80 -3.38 -9.99 2.01
CA VAL A 80 -2.29 -9.39 2.81
C VAL A 80 -2.88 -8.31 3.68
N ALA A 81 -2.85 -8.53 5.00
CA ALA A 81 -3.31 -7.56 5.98
C ALA A 81 -2.14 -6.81 6.62
N PHE A 82 -2.35 -5.53 6.91
CA PHE A 82 -1.35 -4.68 7.54
C PHE A 82 -1.97 -3.64 8.45
N GLU A 83 -1.21 -3.20 9.43
CA GLU A 83 -1.55 -2.08 10.30
C GLU A 83 -0.34 -1.21 10.60
N SER A 84 -0.55 0.07 10.88
CA SER A 84 0.53 0.96 11.30
C SER A 84 0.82 0.79 12.78
N VAL A 85 2.11 0.77 13.12
CA VAL A 85 2.61 0.73 14.50
C VAL A 85 3.41 1.99 14.86
N GLY A 86 3.45 2.97 13.97
CA GLY A 86 4.13 4.24 14.17
C GLY A 86 4.01 5.18 12.98
N GLY A 87 4.42 6.43 13.17
CA GLY A 87 4.37 7.45 12.14
C GLY A 87 3.37 8.57 12.41
N ASN A 88 3.08 9.38 11.40
CA ASN A 88 2.16 10.53 11.47
C ASN A 88 0.81 10.29 10.78
N ILE A 89 0.61 9.10 10.24
CA ILE A 89 -0.67 8.60 9.75
C ILE A 89 -0.89 7.19 10.30
N ASP A 90 -2.08 6.90 10.78
CA ASP A 90 -2.48 5.56 11.17
C ASP A 90 -3.25 4.90 10.03
N LEU A 91 -2.83 3.69 9.69
CA LEU A 91 -3.39 2.89 8.61
C LEU A 91 -3.74 1.49 9.13
N MET A 92 -4.83 0.95 8.63
CA MET A 92 -5.18 -0.47 8.76
C MET A 92 -5.82 -0.88 7.45
N GLY A 93 -5.35 -1.96 6.85
CA GLY A 93 -5.89 -2.36 5.58
C GLY A 93 -5.55 -3.76 5.15
N LEU A 94 -6.08 -4.09 4.00
CA LEU A 94 -5.81 -5.36 3.34
C LEU A 94 -5.68 -5.16 1.83
N VAL A 95 -4.91 -6.04 1.22
CA VAL A 95 -4.82 -6.22 -0.23
C VAL A 95 -5.29 -7.61 -0.54
N ASP A 96 -6.34 -7.74 -1.32
CA ASP A 96 -6.88 -9.01 -1.80
C ASP A 96 -6.53 -9.22 -3.27
N PHE A 97 -6.16 -10.46 -3.61
CA PHE A 97 -5.79 -10.86 -4.97
C PHE A 97 -6.73 -11.96 -5.45
N ALA A 98 -7.42 -11.72 -6.55
CA ALA A 98 -8.32 -12.68 -7.17
C ALA A 98 -8.00 -12.90 -8.65
N GLU A 99 -7.70 -14.12 -9.06
CA GLU A 99 -7.59 -14.46 -10.48
C GLU A 99 -9.00 -14.54 -11.08
N ILE A 100 -9.37 -13.56 -11.90
CA ILE A 100 -10.71 -13.49 -12.54
C ILE A 100 -10.77 -14.25 -13.87
N ARG A 101 -9.64 -14.52 -14.49
CA ARG A 101 -9.41 -15.36 -15.66
C ARG A 101 -7.92 -15.60 -15.84
N PRO A 102 -7.49 -16.59 -16.65
CA PRO A 102 -6.08 -16.84 -16.90
C PRO A 102 -5.33 -15.56 -17.30
N ASN A 103 -4.21 -15.30 -16.62
CA ASN A 103 -3.38 -14.10 -16.81
C ASN A 103 -4.11 -12.76 -16.57
N CYS A 104 -5.14 -12.77 -15.73
CA CYS A 104 -5.81 -11.54 -15.33
C CYS A 104 -6.16 -11.60 -13.85
N THR A 105 -5.51 -10.78 -13.04
CA THR A 105 -5.67 -10.70 -11.60
C THR A 105 -6.33 -9.38 -11.22
N GLU A 106 -7.37 -9.46 -10.42
CA GLU A 106 -7.95 -8.33 -9.73
C GLU A 106 -7.22 -8.13 -8.40
N VAL A 107 -6.81 -6.91 -8.12
CA VAL A 107 -6.17 -6.52 -6.86
C VAL A 107 -7.06 -5.46 -6.22
N THR A 108 -7.60 -5.77 -5.05
CA THR A 108 -8.43 -4.83 -4.27
C THR A 108 -7.65 -4.37 -3.05
N LEU A 109 -7.49 -3.06 -2.93
CA LEU A 109 -6.93 -2.41 -1.75
C LEU A 109 -8.06 -1.78 -0.95
N ALA A 110 -8.20 -2.17 0.32
CA ALA A 110 -9.10 -1.54 1.27
C ALA A 110 -8.28 -1.01 2.45
N VAL A 111 -8.38 0.29 2.72
CA VAL A 111 -7.61 0.95 3.78
C VAL A 111 -8.52 1.84 4.62
N HIS A 112 -8.47 1.63 5.93
CA HIS A 112 -8.93 2.61 6.91
C HIS A 112 -7.74 3.45 7.34
N TYR A 113 -7.88 4.77 7.36
CA TYR A 113 -6.80 5.66 7.75
C TYR A 113 -7.28 6.83 8.60
N GLU A 114 -6.36 7.31 9.44
CA GLU A 114 -6.51 8.50 10.25
C GLU A 114 -5.26 9.37 10.14
N ILE A 115 -5.42 10.62 9.78
CA ILE A 115 -4.33 11.59 9.72
C ILE A 115 -4.23 12.28 11.08
N LYS A 116 -3.12 12.12 11.78
CA LYS A 116 -2.89 12.67 13.12
C LYS A 116 -2.84 14.20 13.14
N ASN A 117 -2.34 14.81 12.08
CA ASN A 117 -2.28 16.27 11.96
C ASN A 117 -3.66 16.83 11.56
N LYS A 118 -4.27 17.63 12.42
CA LYS A 118 -5.63 18.18 12.20
C LYS A 118 -5.75 19.05 10.96
N LEU A 119 -4.70 19.81 10.62
CA LEU A 119 -4.68 20.63 9.40
C LEU A 119 -4.69 19.75 8.15
N PHE A 120 -3.85 18.71 8.11
CA PHE A 120 -3.82 17.79 6.98
C PHE A 120 -5.08 16.93 6.90
N ALA A 121 -5.67 16.53 8.03
CA ALA A 121 -6.95 15.83 8.06
C ALA A 121 -8.09 16.72 7.49
N TRP A 122 -8.08 18.02 7.81
CA TRP A 122 -9.02 18.98 7.24
C TRP A 122 -8.79 19.16 5.72
N LEU A 123 -7.56 19.29 5.28
CA LEU A 123 -7.20 19.39 3.86
C LEU A 123 -7.63 18.14 3.09
N ASP A 124 -7.39 16.95 3.65
CA ASP A 124 -7.78 15.69 3.00
C ASP A 124 -9.31 15.61 2.84
N ARG A 125 -10.07 15.95 3.88
CA ARG A 125 -11.54 16.01 3.78
C ARG A 125 -12.05 17.00 2.73
N ARG A 126 -11.32 18.07 2.49
CA ARG A 126 -11.70 19.12 1.53
C ARG A 126 -11.30 18.82 0.10
N PHE A 127 -10.13 18.18 -0.08
CA PHE A 127 -9.49 18.02 -1.39
C PHE A 127 -9.25 16.55 -1.75
N HIS A 128 -9.54 15.59 -0.85
CA HIS A 128 -9.38 14.15 -1.07
C HIS A 128 -7.98 13.76 -1.58
N PHE A 129 -6.92 14.36 -1.00
CA PHE A 129 -5.56 14.14 -1.51
C PHE A 129 -5.04 12.72 -1.27
N VAL A 130 -5.47 12.02 -0.20
CA VAL A 130 -5.13 10.62 0.02
C VAL A 130 -5.75 9.75 -1.07
N ASP A 131 -7.01 9.98 -1.43
CA ASP A 131 -7.66 9.27 -2.54
C ASP A 131 -6.95 9.53 -3.87
N ALA A 132 -6.62 10.78 -4.15
CA ALA A 132 -5.90 11.18 -5.36
C ALA A 132 -4.49 10.56 -5.40
N PHE A 133 -3.79 10.53 -4.25
CA PHE A 133 -2.49 9.89 -4.08
C PHE A 133 -2.58 8.40 -4.42
N VAL A 134 -3.46 7.64 -3.74
CA VAL A 134 -3.60 6.20 -3.96
C VAL A 134 -4.01 5.89 -5.41
N THR A 135 -4.92 6.66 -5.97
CA THR A 135 -5.34 6.49 -7.38
C THR A 135 -4.16 6.70 -8.34
N SER A 136 -3.32 7.70 -8.09
CA SER A 136 -2.13 7.98 -8.90
C SER A 136 -1.10 6.86 -8.80
N GLU A 137 -0.86 6.35 -7.58
CA GLU A 137 0.08 5.26 -7.35
C GLU A 137 -0.38 3.95 -7.99
N LEU A 138 -1.66 3.60 -7.87
CA LEU A 138 -2.22 2.40 -8.51
C LEU A 138 -2.14 2.49 -10.05
N ARG A 139 -2.35 3.67 -10.62
CA ARG A 139 -2.17 3.90 -12.06
C ARG A 139 -0.71 3.74 -12.48
N SER A 140 0.22 4.22 -11.67
CA SER A 140 1.66 4.05 -11.90
C SER A 140 2.05 2.57 -11.87
N ILE A 141 1.57 1.81 -10.87
CA ILE A 141 1.78 0.36 -10.78
C ILE A 141 1.28 -0.32 -12.05
N ARG A 142 0.04 -0.05 -12.46
CA ARG A 142 -0.54 -0.65 -13.65
C ARG A 142 0.30 -0.38 -14.90
N SER A 143 0.74 0.85 -15.11
CA SER A 143 1.56 1.20 -16.27
C SER A 143 2.91 0.48 -16.29
N HIS A 144 3.52 0.26 -15.12
CA HIS A 144 4.75 -0.51 -15.00
C HIS A 144 4.54 -2.00 -15.28
N PHE A 145 3.43 -2.58 -14.82
CA PHE A 145 3.11 -3.98 -15.08
C PHE A 145 2.79 -4.24 -16.56
N GLU A 146 2.11 -3.33 -17.24
CA GLU A 146 1.77 -3.44 -18.65
C GLU A 146 2.97 -3.15 -19.58
N GLY A 147 3.94 -2.35 -19.11
CA GLY A 147 5.09 -1.92 -19.91
C GLY A 147 6.37 -2.76 -19.76
N ILE A 148 6.46 -3.64 -18.76
CA ILE A 148 7.70 -4.39 -18.46
C ILE A 148 7.46 -5.89 -18.57
N ALA A 149 7.46 -6.41 -19.78
CA ALA A 149 7.79 -7.82 -20.05
C ALA A 149 9.32 -7.96 -19.95
N THR A 150 9.93 -7.89 -18.75
CA THR A 150 11.36 -8.10 -18.58
C THR A 150 11.68 -8.87 -17.31
N SER A 151 12.25 -10.05 -17.56
CA SER A 151 13.20 -10.82 -16.73
C SER A 151 13.66 -10.12 -15.44
N TYR A 152 13.04 -10.45 -14.32
CA TYR A 152 13.64 -10.27 -13.01
C TYR A 152 14.10 -11.62 -12.48
N THR A 153 15.40 -11.87 -12.59
CA THR A 153 16.08 -13.01 -11.96
C THR A 153 17.05 -12.47 -10.91
N GLU A 154 16.59 -11.60 -10.02
CA GLU A 154 17.40 -11.15 -8.91
C GLU A 154 16.65 -11.42 -7.62
N GLN A 155 17.31 -12.07 -6.65
CA GLN A 155 16.73 -12.32 -5.32
C GLN A 155 16.57 -10.97 -4.61
N VAL A 156 15.39 -10.39 -4.74
CA VAL A 156 15.03 -9.16 -4.06
C VAL A 156 14.37 -9.52 -2.73
N PRO A 157 14.75 -8.89 -1.62
CA PRO A 157 14.09 -9.12 -0.35
C PRO A 157 12.60 -8.75 -0.45
N LEU A 158 11.74 -9.66 -0.01
CA LEU A 158 10.29 -9.47 0.04
C LEU A 158 9.91 -8.54 1.19
N LEU A 159 8.82 -7.80 1.01
CA LEU A 159 8.20 -7.10 2.12
C LEU A 159 7.64 -8.12 3.12
N PRO A 160 7.85 -7.95 4.44
CA PRO A 160 7.43 -8.93 5.43
C PRO A 160 5.94 -9.27 5.39
N MET A 161 5.10 -8.30 5.04
CA MET A 161 3.65 -8.49 4.92
C MET A 161 3.23 -9.47 3.82
N PHE A 162 4.12 -9.74 2.84
CA PHE A 162 3.86 -10.66 1.74
C PHE A 162 4.47 -12.05 1.96
N GLU A 163 5.36 -12.24 2.94
CA GLU A 163 5.97 -13.54 3.23
C GLU A 163 4.93 -14.58 3.66
N THR A 164 3.92 -14.16 4.42
CA THR A 164 2.85 -15.04 4.88
C THR A 164 1.88 -15.47 3.78
N ALA A 165 1.79 -14.71 2.70
CA ALA A 165 0.91 -14.97 1.58
C ALA A 165 1.52 -15.93 0.52
N THR A 166 2.81 -16.26 0.63
CA THR A 166 3.53 -17.17 -0.29
C THR A 166 3.84 -18.55 0.30
N ALA A 167 3.48 -18.74 1.55
CA ALA A 167 3.68 -20.01 2.26
C ALA A 167 2.60 -21.05 1.90
#